data_04e7e206e20d930a1ddb443eb3297243
#
_entry.id   04e7e206e20d930a1ddb443eb3297243
#
_cell.length_a   1.000
_cell.length_b   1.000
_cell.length_c   1.000
_cell.angle_alpha   90.00
_cell.angle_beta   90.00
_cell.angle_gamma   90.00
#
_symmetry.space_group_name_H-M   'P 1'
#
loop_
_entity.id
_entity.type
_entity.pdbx_description
1 polymer ?
#
loop_
_entity_poly.entity_id
_entity_poly.type
_entity_poly.pdbx_seq_one_letter_code
_entity_poly.pdbx_strand_id
1 'polypeptide(L)' 'MQRVQYTGTNYEEVKALCGDKVLAPYFCMGFTMLSLMTNEGFVTVHECDTIVQDDEGKFHVEQ' A
#
# COMPACT_ATOMS: atom_id res chain seq x y z
N MET A 1 -0.70 -3.16 -15.65
CA MET A 1 -0.87 -3.56 -14.23
C MET A 1 0.47 -3.61 -13.54
N GLN A 2 0.56 -3.01 -12.37
CA GLN A 2 1.80 -3.01 -11.58
C GLN A 2 1.50 -3.53 -10.18
N ARG A 3 2.50 -4.15 -9.56
CA ARG A 3 2.36 -4.74 -8.23
C ARG A 3 3.58 -4.42 -7.39
N VAL A 4 3.36 -4.26 -6.09
CA VAL A 4 4.44 -4.17 -5.13
C VAL A 4 3.98 -4.83 -3.84
N GLN A 5 4.83 -5.68 -3.27
CA GLN A 5 4.54 -6.28 -1.97
C GLN A 5 5.16 -5.41 -0.87
N TYR A 6 4.33 -5.06 0.11
CA TYR A 6 4.83 -4.30 1.25
C TYR A 6 5.46 -5.26 2.25
N THR A 7 6.70 -5.00 2.62
CA THR A 7 7.45 -5.89 3.52
C THR A 7 7.60 -5.32 4.93
N GLY A 8 7.12 -4.11 5.16
CA GLY A 8 7.33 -3.42 6.43
C GLY A 8 8.53 -2.48 6.41
N THR A 9 9.41 -2.60 5.43
CA THR A 9 10.62 -1.77 5.35
C THR A 9 10.82 -1.11 4.00
N ASN A 10 9.91 -1.36 3.04
CA ASN A 10 10.07 -0.85 1.67
C ASN A 10 9.04 0.24 1.33
N TYR A 11 8.76 1.12 2.30
CA TYR A 11 7.78 2.18 2.10
C TYR A 11 8.10 3.03 0.87
N GLU A 12 9.39 3.33 0.62
CA GLU A 12 9.76 4.17 -0.50
C GLU A 12 9.42 3.52 -1.83
N GLU A 13 9.54 2.21 -1.91
CA GLU A 13 9.16 1.46 -3.11
C GLU A 13 7.65 1.55 -3.34
N VAL A 14 6.87 1.40 -2.27
CA VAL A 14 5.42 1.54 -2.33
C VAL A 14 5.04 2.95 -2.74
N LYS A 15 5.69 3.96 -2.17
CA LYS A 15 5.41 5.34 -2.50
C LYS A 15 5.76 5.67 -3.95
N ALA A 16 6.79 5.03 -4.50
CA ALA A 16 7.15 5.22 -5.90
C ALA A 16 6.02 4.77 -6.83
N LEU A 17 5.28 3.73 -6.44
CA LEU A 17 4.13 3.27 -7.22
C LEU A 17 2.88 4.09 -6.93
N CYS A 18 2.59 4.34 -5.66
CA CYS A 18 1.31 4.90 -5.23
C CYS A 18 1.29 6.43 -5.16
N GLY A 19 2.45 7.06 -5.05
CA GLY A 19 2.51 8.52 -4.95
C GLY A 19 1.78 9.04 -3.73
N ASP A 20 0.90 10.01 -3.94
CA ASP A 20 0.16 10.65 -2.86
C ASP A 20 -0.96 9.79 -2.29
N LYS A 21 -1.21 8.63 -2.87
CA LYS A 21 -2.29 7.75 -2.42
C LYS A 21 -1.92 6.96 -1.16
N VAL A 22 -0.64 6.88 -0.81
CA VAL A 22 -0.21 6.17 0.37
C VAL A 22 0.27 7.16 1.41
N LEU A 23 -0.16 6.96 2.67
CA LEU A 23 0.24 7.81 3.79
C LEU A 23 1.49 7.24 4.45
N ALA A 24 2.12 8.06 5.31
CA ALA A 24 3.33 7.65 6.01
C ALA A 24 3.05 6.40 6.86
N PRO A 25 4.04 5.51 7.00
CA PRO A 25 3.84 4.29 7.79
C PRO A 25 3.64 4.61 9.27
N TYR A 26 2.93 3.72 9.95
CA TYR A 26 2.73 3.84 11.39
C TYR A 26 2.86 2.46 12.04
N PHE A 27 3.19 2.46 13.34
CA PHE A 27 3.32 1.22 14.10
C PHE A 27 2.03 0.90 14.83
N CYS A 28 1.68 -0.38 14.82
CA CYS A 28 0.56 -0.86 15.58
C CYS A 28 0.89 -2.28 16.06
N MET A 29 0.97 -2.46 17.38
CA MET A 29 1.20 -3.78 18.02
C MET A 29 2.42 -4.52 17.45
N GLY A 30 3.50 -3.77 17.19
CA GLY A 30 4.74 -4.36 16.70
C GLY A 30 4.84 -4.51 15.19
N PHE A 31 3.80 -4.13 14.47
CA PHE A 31 3.80 -4.20 13.00
C PHE A 31 3.78 -2.80 12.39
N THR A 32 4.41 -2.66 11.24
CA THR A 32 4.37 -1.42 10.47
C THR A 32 3.27 -1.53 9.43
N MET A 33 2.37 -0.55 9.40
CA MET A 33 1.22 -0.55 8.51
C MET A 33 1.17 0.72 7.69
N LEU A 34 0.48 0.65 6.55
CA LEU A 34 0.25 1.81 5.69
C LEU A 34 -1.24 2.00 5.50
N SER A 35 -1.65 3.24 5.24
CA SER A 35 -3.01 3.52 4.78
C SER A 35 -2.92 3.88 3.30
N LEU A 36 -3.71 3.21 2.48
CA LEU A 36 -3.73 3.40 1.04
C LEU A 36 -5.10 3.91 0.61
N MET A 37 -5.12 4.99 -0.14
CA MET A 37 -6.37 5.52 -0.69
C MET A 37 -6.76 4.74 -1.93
N THR A 38 -7.97 4.19 -1.91
CA THR A 38 -8.54 3.47 -3.05
C THR A 38 -9.86 4.11 -3.44
N ASN A 39 -10.49 3.61 -4.50
CA ASN A 39 -11.82 4.08 -4.91
C ASN A 39 -12.87 3.86 -3.85
N GLU A 40 -12.64 2.94 -2.93
CA GLU A 40 -13.58 2.62 -1.86
C GLU A 40 -13.20 3.27 -0.54
N GLY A 41 -12.23 4.20 -0.55
CA GLY A 41 -11.75 4.87 0.64
C GLY A 41 -10.39 4.33 1.06
N PHE A 42 -10.00 4.64 2.29
CA PHE A 42 -8.71 4.17 2.81
C PHE A 42 -8.78 2.72 3.23
N VAL A 43 -7.76 1.95 2.85
CA VAL A 43 -7.61 0.58 3.33
C VAL A 43 -6.25 0.45 4.01
N THR A 44 -6.17 -0.45 4.98
CA THR A 44 -4.93 -0.72 5.70
C THR A 44 -4.13 -1.76 4.95
N VAL A 45 -2.84 -1.45 4.73
CA VAL A 45 -1.90 -2.39 4.12
C VAL A 45 -1.03 -2.96 5.23
N HIS A 46 -1.09 -4.27 5.40
CA HIS A 46 -0.27 -4.99 6.39
C HIS A 46 1.02 -5.47 5.75
N GLU A 47 1.98 -5.86 6.58
CA GLU A 47 3.20 -6.48 6.07
C GLU A 47 2.82 -7.74 5.29
N CYS A 48 3.50 -7.95 4.16
CA CYS A 48 3.29 -9.06 3.23
C CYS A 48 2.08 -8.92 2.31
N ASP A 49 1.26 -7.86 2.48
CA ASP A 49 0.17 -7.60 1.53
C ASP A 49 0.74 -7.05 0.23
N THR A 50 0.07 -7.36 -0.89
CA THR A 50 0.47 -6.88 -2.19
C THR A 50 -0.46 -5.76 -2.65
N ILE A 51 0.12 -4.63 -3.05
CA ILE A 51 -0.63 -3.52 -3.62
C ILE A 51 -0.59 -3.68 -5.14
N VAL A 52 -1.77 -3.60 -5.76
CA VAL A 52 -1.91 -3.76 -7.21
C VAL A 52 -2.48 -2.48 -7.78
N GLN A 53 -1.86 -1.97 -8.85
CA GLN A 53 -2.41 -0.89 -9.65
C GLN A 53 -2.89 -1.50 -10.96
N ASP A 54 -4.19 -1.37 -11.26
CA ASP A 54 -4.74 -1.91 -12.48
C ASP A 54 -4.48 -0.98 -13.67
N ASP A 55 -4.97 -1.37 -14.85
CA ASP A 55 -4.72 -0.63 -16.09
C ASP A 55 -5.41 0.73 -16.11
N GLU A 56 -6.38 0.94 -15.22
CA GLU A 56 -7.08 2.22 -15.09
C GLU A 56 -6.42 3.13 -14.05
N GLY A 57 -5.34 2.68 -13.43
CA GLY A 57 -4.64 3.44 -12.39
C GLY A 57 -5.25 3.31 -11.00
N LYS A 58 -6.19 2.42 -10.82
CA LYS A 58 -6.84 2.21 -9.53
C LYS A 58 -6.04 1.22 -8.69
N PHE A 59 -6.08 1.43 -7.38
CA PHE A 59 -5.32 0.58 -6.45
C PHE A 59 -6.23 -0.34 -5.66
N HIS A 60 -5.74 -1.53 -5.37
CA HIS A 60 -6.36 -2.43 -4.41
C HIS A 60 -5.28 -3.28 -3.75
N VAL A 61 -5.66 -3.94 -2.66
CA VAL A 61 -4.74 -4.76 -1.88
C VAL A 61 -5.14 -6.22 -1.99
N GLU A 62 -4.17 -7.07 -2.32
CA GLU A 62 -4.33 -8.53 -2.35
C GLU A 62 -3.59 -9.12 -1.15
N GLN A 63 -4.22 -10.07 -0.50
CA GLN A 63 -3.64 -10.74 0.65
C GLN A 63 -3.23 -12.16 0.32
#